data_cd08da970862900997e469c343456c29
#
_entry.id   cd08da970862900997e469c343456c29
#
_cell.length_a   1.000
_cell.length_b   1.000
_cell.length_c   1.000
_cell.angle_alpha   90.00
_cell.angle_beta   90.00
_cell.angle_gamma   90.00
#
_symmetry.space_group_name_H-M   'P 1'
#
loop_
_entity.id
_entity.type
_entity.pdbx_description
1 polymer ?
#
loop_
_entity_poly.entity_id
_entity_poly.type
_entity_poly.pdbx_seq_one_letter_code
_entity_poly.pdbx_strand_id
1 'polypeptide(L)'
;ALADKKEQAFAAHICDLLEIARKSYTARFSGFLDARQLVLARGCVSAAGSGAEHLFFGGYPGAERVMLGAFAPYEQPDETSFPIVPLTIGYRAQDAPGHRDLLGSLTGLAIGREAIGDILVGGEYAVCFVSSAVAPVILNELKKAGRCGVRVCEGMPEVLPALHRYADLPLIVTSLRLDCMVAAVAGLSREKAAQAIRSQLVAVNGAVLAQTSGMLCEGDVFSIRGYGKYLFKQVLSSTKKGRLHILCRKYV
;
A
#
# COMPACT_ATOMS: atom_id res chain seq x y z
N ALA A 1 -23.04 -3.57 2.00
CA ALA A 1 -23.52 -4.98 1.97
C ALA A 1 -22.60 -5.94 1.23
N LEU A 2 -22.12 -5.66 0.00
CA LEU A 2 -21.16 -6.55 -0.74
C LEU A 2 -19.72 -6.35 -0.26
N ALA A 3 -19.31 -5.13 0.08
CA ALA A 3 -18.01 -4.82 0.64
C ALA A 3 -17.85 -5.47 2.02
N ASP A 4 -18.86 -5.40 2.88
CA ASP A 4 -18.87 -6.05 4.21
C ASP A 4 -18.69 -7.57 4.11
N LYS A 5 -19.34 -8.24 3.15
CA LYS A 5 -19.19 -9.69 2.97
C LYS A 5 -17.77 -10.09 2.55
N LYS A 6 -17.13 -9.29 1.66
CA LYS A 6 -15.74 -9.54 1.25
C LYS A 6 -14.76 -9.31 2.40
N GLU A 7 -14.97 -8.25 3.18
CA GLU A 7 -14.15 -7.96 4.35
C GLU A 7 -14.31 -9.02 5.44
N GLN A 8 -15.54 -9.50 5.68
CA GLN A 8 -15.79 -10.60 6.61
C GLN A 8 -15.11 -11.90 6.16
N ALA A 9 -15.22 -12.26 4.88
CA ALA A 9 -14.56 -13.45 4.33
C ALA A 9 -13.04 -13.32 4.41
N PHE A 10 -12.48 -12.13 4.16
CA PHE A 10 -11.06 -11.87 4.31
C PHE A 10 -10.62 -11.99 5.78
N ALA A 11 -11.36 -11.39 6.72
CA ALA A 11 -11.05 -11.50 8.15
C ALA A 11 -11.10 -12.97 8.63
N ALA A 12 -12.11 -13.74 8.21
CA ALA A 12 -12.20 -15.16 8.52
C ALA A 12 -10.97 -15.92 7.99
N HIS A 13 -10.56 -15.66 6.74
CA HIS A 13 -9.36 -16.27 6.16
C HIS A 13 -8.08 -15.93 6.95
N ILE A 14 -7.92 -14.70 7.44
CA ILE A 14 -6.78 -14.34 8.29
C ILE A 14 -6.83 -15.07 9.64
N CYS A 15 -8.01 -15.17 10.26
CA CYS A 15 -8.16 -15.92 11.52
C CYS A 15 -7.83 -17.40 11.32
N ASP A 16 -8.30 -18.01 10.23
CA ASP A 16 -8.00 -19.40 9.88
C ASP A 16 -6.48 -19.60 9.66
N LEU A 17 -5.82 -18.67 8.99
CA LEU A 17 -4.38 -18.71 8.74
C LEU A 17 -3.60 -18.72 10.06
N LEU A 18 -3.95 -17.85 11.02
CA LEU A 18 -3.35 -17.80 12.34
C LEU A 18 -3.59 -19.10 13.13
N GLU A 19 -4.82 -19.62 13.08
CA GLU A 19 -5.17 -20.86 13.78
C GLU A 19 -4.48 -22.09 13.18
N ILE A 20 -4.40 -22.18 11.85
CA ILE A 20 -3.70 -23.27 11.17
C ILE A 20 -2.21 -23.25 11.51
N ALA A 21 -1.54 -22.10 11.48
CA ALA A 21 -0.14 -22.00 11.84
C ALA A 21 0.11 -22.51 13.27
N ARG A 22 -0.74 -22.09 14.21
CA ARG A 22 -0.68 -22.54 15.60
C ARG A 22 -0.87 -24.04 15.77
N LYS A 23 -1.83 -24.65 15.02
CA LYS A 23 -2.17 -26.09 15.15
C LYS A 23 -1.22 -26.99 14.37
N SER A 24 -0.76 -26.57 13.19
CA SER A 24 0.10 -27.37 12.33
C SER A 24 1.58 -27.26 12.65
N TYR A 25 1.95 -26.35 13.54
CA TYR A 25 3.35 -26.04 13.86
C TYR A 25 4.20 -25.71 12.63
N THR A 26 3.58 -25.05 11.66
CA THR A 26 4.23 -24.67 10.39
C THR A 26 3.84 -23.24 10.06
N ALA A 27 4.82 -22.41 9.72
CA ALA A 27 4.57 -21.04 9.29
C ALA A 27 3.60 -20.97 8.10
N ARG A 28 2.71 -20.00 8.11
CA ARG A 28 1.73 -19.73 7.05
C ARG A 28 1.80 -18.27 6.65
N PHE A 29 1.63 -18.02 5.37
CA PHE A 29 1.75 -16.69 4.80
C PHE A 29 0.48 -16.32 4.02
N SER A 30 0.05 -15.08 4.16
CA SER A 30 -0.98 -14.51 3.28
C SER A 30 -0.39 -14.12 1.93
N GLY A 31 -1.23 -13.74 0.97
CA GLY A 31 -0.78 -12.92 -0.15
C GLY A 31 -0.41 -11.50 0.29
N PHE A 32 0.11 -10.69 -0.65
CA PHE A 32 0.35 -9.26 -0.40
C PHE A 32 -0.96 -8.51 -0.14
N LEU A 33 -1.01 -7.86 0.99
CA LEU A 33 -2.17 -7.11 1.47
C LEU A 33 -2.17 -5.69 0.89
N ASP A 34 -3.35 -5.19 0.57
CA ASP A 34 -3.55 -3.76 0.32
C ASP A 34 -3.73 -2.99 1.64
N ALA A 35 -3.80 -1.66 1.58
CA ALA A 35 -3.91 -0.82 2.77
C ALA A 35 -5.14 -1.16 3.64
N ARG A 36 -6.29 -1.50 3.03
CA ARG A 36 -7.50 -1.88 3.76
C ARG A 36 -7.38 -3.25 4.38
N GLN A 37 -6.88 -4.21 3.62
CA GLN A 37 -6.61 -5.58 4.08
C GLN A 37 -5.61 -5.59 5.24
N LEU A 38 -4.57 -4.75 5.19
CA LEU A 38 -3.59 -4.61 6.26
C LEU A 38 -4.23 -4.13 7.57
N VAL A 39 -5.13 -3.16 7.52
CA VAL A 39 -5.88 -2.69 8.70
C VAL A 39 -6.73 -3.82 9.29
N LEU A 40 -7.45 -4.56 8.45
CA LEU A 40 -8.26 -5.70 8.88
C LEU A 40 -7.40 -6.82 9.47
N ALA A 41 -6.29 -7.17 8.82
CA ALA A 41 -5.38 -8.21 9.29
C ALA A 41 -4.76 -7.86 10.65
N ARG A 42 -4.36 -6.60 10.85
CA ARG A 42 -3.87 -6.12 12.16
C ARG A 42 -4.94 -6.23 13.24
N GLY A 43 -6.20 -5.93 12.91
CA GLY A 43 -7.33 -6.12 13.82
C GLY A 43 -7.53 -7.59 14.21
N CYS A 44 -7.47 -8.51 13.25
CA CYS A 44 -7.57 -9.96 13.51
C CYS A 44 -6.42 -10.46 14.39
N VAL A 45 -5.19 -10.05 14.10
CA VAL A 45 -4.01 -10.40 14.91
C VAL A 45 -4.15 -9.89 16.36
N SER A 46 -4.56 -8.62 16.52
CA SER A 46 -4.78 -8.03 17.84
C SER A 46 -5.88 -8.76 18.63
N ALA A 47 -6.94 -9.20 17.95
CA ALA A 47 -8.03 -9.96 18.57
C ALA A 47 -7.63 -11.39 18.93
N ALA A 48 -6.70 -12.01 18.18
CA ALA A 48 -6.19 -13.35 18.47
C ALA A 48 -5.32 -13.44 19.73
N GLY A 49 -4.88 -12.29 20.26
CA GLY A 49 -4.08 -12.20 21.50
C GLY A 49 -2.66 -12.74 21.37
N SER A 50 -1.99 -12.97 22.50
CA SER A 50 -0.57 -13.35 22.57
C SER A 50 -0.23 -14.78 22.14
N GLY A 51 -1.17 -15.50 21.54
CA GLY A 51 -0.99 -16.91 21.17
C GLY A 51 -0.51 -17.17 19.74
N ALA A 52 -0.34 -16.13 18.92
CA ALA A 52 0.12 -16.28 17.53
C ALA A 52 1.32 -15.37 17.29
N GLU A 53 2.48 -15.94 17.14
CA GLU A 53 3.66 -15.22 16.67
C GLU A 53 3.43 -14.78 15.22
N HIS A 54 3.66 -13.54 14.92
CA HIS A 54 3.36 -12.99 13.60
C HIS A 54 4.33 -11.88 13.19
N LEU A 55 4.46 -11.71 11.88
CA LEU A 55 5.25 -10.63 11.29
C LEU A 55 4.57 -10.12 10.01
N PHE A 56 4.63 -8.82 9.78
CA PHE A 56 4.25 -8.20 8.51
C PHE A 56 5.50 -7.76 7.77
N PHE A 57 5.74 -8.36 6.60
CA PHE A 57 6.92 -8.07 5.80
C PHE A 57 6.60 -7.99 4.31
N GLY A 58 7.24 -7.09 3.58
CA GLY A 58 7.00 -6.88 2.15
C GLY A 58 8.25 -7.01 1.27
N GLY A 59 9.35 -7.58 1.84
CA GLY A 59 10.59 -7.81 1.12
C GLY A 59 11.67 -6.73 1.35
N TYR A 60 11.31 -5.60 1.95
CA TYR A 60 12.26 -4.52 2.30
C TYR A 60 11.68 -3.62 3.41
N PRO A 61 12.53 -2.86 4.15
CA PRO A 61 12.06 -1.93 5.16
C PRO A 61 11.19 -0.80 4.58
N GLY A 62 10.00 -0.61 5.14
CA GLY A 62 9.08 0.45 4.71
C GLY A 62 8.15 0.07 3.55
N ALA A 63 8.04 -1.21 3.22
CA ALA A 63 7.09 -1.69 2.22
C ALA A 63 5.64 -1.33 2.59
N GLU A 64 4.87 -0.85 1.61
CA GLU A 64 3.42 -0.57 1.79
C GLU A 64 2.58 -1.84 1.62
N ARG A 65 2.94 -2.67 0.65
CA ARG A 65 2.30 -3.96 0.45
C ARG A 65 3.11 -5.04 1.14
N VAL A 66 2.51 -5.64 2.13
CA VAL A 66 3.16 -6.65 2.97
C VAL A 66 2.35 -7.95 2.99
N MET A 67 3.01 -9.06 3.25
CA MET A 67 2.37 -10.31 3.62
C MET A 67 2.28 -10.39 5.14
N LEU A 68 1.27 -11.08 5.65
CA LEU A 68 1.23 -11.55 7.04
C LEU A 68 1.85 -12.94 7.08
N GLY A 69 2.90 -13.10 7.88
CA GLY A 69 3.42 -14.39 8.31
C GLY A 69 2.86 -14.73 9.70
N ALA A 70 2.26 -15.90 9.83
CA ALA A 70 1.85 -16.50 11.10
C ALA A 70 2.78 -17.67 11.41
N PHE A 71 3.37 -17.68 12.60
CA PHE A 71 4.39 -18.63 13.02
C PHE A 71 3.90 -19.50 14.18
N ALA A 72 4.56 -20.62 14.37
CA ALA A 72 4.27 -21.46 15.53
C ALA A 72 4.60 -20.73 16.86
N PRO A 73 3.94 -21.05 17.98
CA PRO A 73 4.11 -20.31 19.23
C PRO A 73 5.52 -20.28 19.83
N TYR A 74 6.40 -21.17 19.38
CA TYR A 74 7.80 -21.26 19.82
C TYR A 74 8.79 -20.83 18.71
N GLU A 75 8.30 -20.45 17.54
CA GLU A 75 9.11 -20.03 16.40
C GLU A 75 9.24 -18.50 16.41
N GLN A 76 10.47 -18.00 16.37
CA GLN A 76 10.66 -16.56 16.23
C GLN A 76 10.34 -16.15 14.80
N PRO A 77 9.50 -15.10 14.61
CA PRO A 77 9.20 -14.58 13.29
C PRO A 77 10.47 -14.13 12.57
N ASP A 78 10.67 -14.62 11.34
CA ASP A 78 11.84 -14.33 10.53
C ASP A 78 11.45 -13.83 9.14
N GLU A 79 12.02 -12.69 8.74
CA GLU A 79 11.81 -12.08 7.42
C GLU A 79 12.27 -12.99 6.28
N THR A 80 13.30 -13.79 6.49
CA THR A 80 13.87 -14.70 5.48
C THR A 80 12.94 -15.88 5.13
N SER A 81 11.99 -16.18 6.01
CA SER A 81 10.99 -17.24 5.81
C SER A 81 9.88 -16.84 4.83
N PHE A 82 9.74 -15.54 4.53
CA PHE A 82 8.67 -15.09 3.65
C PHE A 82 8.87 -15.54 2.20
N PRO A 83 7.83 -16.05 1.54
CA PRO A 83 7.90 -16.48 0.14
C PRO A 83 7.89 -15.25 -0.80
N ILE A 84 8.82 -14.33 -0.61
CA ILE A 84 8.95 -13.10 -1.38
C ILE A 84 10.27 -13.12 -2.15
N VAL A 85 10.18 -12.86 -3.45
CA VAL A 85 11.34 -12.76 -4.33
C VAL A 85 11.40 -11.35 -4.91
N PRO A 86 12.51 -10.61 -4.71
CA PRO A 86 12.74 -9.36 -5.41
C PRO A 86 13.18 -9.64 -6.85
N LEU A 87 12.56 -8.96 -7.81
CA LEU A 87 12.91 -9.02 -9.22
C LEU A 87 13.33 -7.64 -9.69
N THR A 88 14.52 -7.53 -10.27
CA THR A 88 15.00 -6.32 -10.93
C THR A 88 14.61 -6.34 -12.41
N ILE A 89 13.92 -5.31 -12.85
CA ILE A 89 13.42 -5.13 -14.21
C ILE A 89 14.19 -3.98 -14.85
N GLY A 90 15.17 -4.30 -15.68
CA GLY A 90 16.00 -3.33 -16.39
C GLY A 90 15.36 -2.87 -17.69
N TYR A 91 15.53 -1.58 -18.02
CA TYR A 91 15.04 -0.95 -19.25
C TYR A 91 15.92 0.25 -19.62
N ARG A 92 15.72 0.79 -20.84
CA ARG A 92 16.43 2.00 -21.26
C ARG A 92 15.81 3.23 -20.61
N ALA A 93 16.63 4.14 -20.08
CA ALA A 93 16.17 5.35 -19.39
C ALA A 93 15.18 6.19 -20.22
N GLN A 94 15.43 6.30 -21.55
CA GLN A 94 14.57 7.05 -22.47
C GLN A 94 13.17 6.44 -22.65
N ASP A 95 13.03 5.14 -22.39
CA ASP A 95 11.80 4.38 -22.59
C ASP A 95 11.17 3.95 -21.25
N ALA A 96 11.62 4.54 -20.13
CA ALA A 96 11.25 4.12 -18.77
C ALA A 96 9.74 3.91 -18.61
N PRO A 97 9.29 2.67 -18.32
CA PRO A 97 7.89 2.40 -18.12
C PRO A 97 7.42 2.98 -16.78
N GLY A 98 6.18 3.46 -16.73
CA GLY A 98 5.57 3.88 -15.49
C GLY A 98 5.13 2.69 -14.62
N HIS A 99 4.79 2.99 -13.36
CA HIS A 99 4.24 1.98 -12.44
C HIS A 99 3.02 1.23 -13.04
N ARG A 100 2.14 1.96 -13.75
CA ARG A 100 0.94 1.38 -14.39
C ARG A 100 1.30 0.40 -15.51
N ASP A 101 2.34 0.70 -16.29
CA ASP A 101 2.78 -0.15 -17.40
C ASP A 101 3.36 -1.47 -16.85
N LEU A 102 4.18 -1.39 -15.81
CA LEU A 102 4.74 -2.55 -15.13
C LEU A 102 3.64 -3.40 -14.50
N LEU A 103 2.76 -2.79 -13.70
CA LEU A 103 1.65 -3.50 -13.09
C LEU A 103 0.72 -4.13 -14.12
N GLY A 104 0.37 -3.39 -15.18
CA GLY A 104 -0.49 -3.90 -16.26
C GLY A 104 0.13 -5.09 -16.99
N SER A 105 1.45 -5.07 -17.20
CA SER A 105 2.16 -6.17 -17.84
C SER A 105 2.24 -7.41 -16.94
N LEU A 106 2.46 -7.24 -15.63
CA LEU A 106 2.43 -8.34 -14.66
C LEU A 106 1.04 -8.97 -14.56
N THR A 107 -0.01 -8.17 -14.44
CA THR A 107 -1.39 -8.68 -14.43
C THR A 107 -1.82 -9.28 -15.75
N GLY A 108 -1.25 -8.84 -16.87
CA GLY A 108 -1.43 -9.43 -18.19
C GLY A 108 -0.90 -10.86 -18.31
N LEU A 109 0.01 -11.29 -17.44
CA LEU A 109 0.46 -12.68 -17.30
C LEU A 109 -0.48 -13.53 -16.43
N ALA A 110 -1.71 -13.08 -16.20
CA ALA A 110 -2.70 -13.71 -15.32
C ALA A 110 -2.24 -13.82 -13.84
N ILE A 111 -1.32 -12.97 -13.42
CA ILE A 111 -0.85 -12.92 -12.03
C ILE A 111 -1.80 -12.06 -11.21
N GLY A 112 -2.36 -12.63 -10.14
CA GLY A 112 -3.25 -11.94 -9.22
C GLY A 112 -2.53 -10.84 -8.44
N ARG A 113 -3.26 -9.81 -8.04
CA ARG A 113 -2.70 -8.65 -7.33
C ARG A 113 -2.13 -9.02 -5.95
N GLU A 114 -2.64 -10.08 -5.35
CA GLU A 114 -2.17 -10.67 -4.09
C GLU A 114 -0.80 -11.33 -4.18
N ALA A 115 -0.34 -11.65 -5.41
CA ALA A 115 1.01 -12.18 -5.63
C ALA A 115 2.04 -11.09 -5.96
N ILE A 116 1.61 -9.81 -6.05
CA ILE A 116 2.45 -8.67 -6.40
C ILE A 116 2.48 -7.69 -5.22
N GLY A 117 3.66 -7.46 -4.67
CA GLY A 117 3.96 -6.47 -3.66
C GLY A 117 4.15 -5.06 -4.23
N ASP A 118 5.13 -4.33 -3.70
CA ASP A 118 5.48 -3.02 -4.19
C ASP A 118 6.28 -3.10 -5.49
N ILE A 119 6.09 -2.09 -6.33
CA ILE A 119 6.84 -1.86 -7.57
C ILE A 119 7.54 -0.52 -7.44
N LEU A 120 8.86 -0.55 -7.25
CA LEU A 120 9.69 0.63 -7.09
C LEU A 120 10.26 1.02 -8.45
N VAL A 121 9.85 2.17 -8.99
CA VAL A 121 10.24 2.59 -10.35
C VAL A 121 11.38 3.60 -10.28
N GLY A 122 12.52 3.26 -10.87
CA GLY A 122 13.70 4.14 -11.02
C GLY A 122 13.85 4.71 -12.44
N GLY A 123 15.03 5.23 -12.75
CA GLY A 123 15.35 5.78 -14.06
C GLY A 123 15.69 4.71 -15.11
N GLU A 124 16.46 3.69 -14.73
CA GLU A 124 16.96 2.64 -15.65
C GLU A 124 16.50 1.24 -15.26
N TYR A 125 15.93 1.10 -14.08
CA TYR A 125 15.39 -0.16 -13.59
C TYR A 125 14.24 0.08 -12.61
N ALA A 126 13.40 -0.93 -12.48
CA ALA A 126 12.42 -1.04 -11.41
C ALA A 126 12.72 -2.29 -10.57
N VAL A 127 12.28 -2.29 -9.32
CA VAL A 127 12.30 -3.47 -8.46
C VAL A 127 10.87 -3.85 -8.11
N CYS A 128 10.50 -5.09 -8.35
CA CYS A 128 9.18 -5.63 -8.04
C CYS A 128 9.33 -6.77 -7.04
N PHE A 129 8.62 -6.68 -5.92
CA PHE A 129 8.54 -7.75 -4.94
C PHE A 129 7.35 -8.65 -5.27
N VAL A 130 7.60 -9.94 -5.44
CA VAL A 130 6.55 -10.87 -5.87
C VAL A 130 6.58 -12.13 -5.02
N SER A 131 5.44 -12.85 -4.99
CA SER A 131 5.43 -14.19 -4.40
C SER A 131 6.37 -15.13 -5.15
N SER A 132 7.10 -15.98 -4.44
CA SER A 132 8.00 -16.98 -5.02
C SER A 132 7.31 -17.92 -6.02
N ALA A 133 6.00 -18.15 -5.83
CA ALA A 133 5.22 -18.99 -6.74
C ALA A 133 5.09 -18.41 -8.17
N VAL A 134 5.11 -17.07 -8.33
CA VAL A 134 4.95 -16.42 -9.64
C VAL A 134 6.26 -15.91 -10.23
N ALA A 135 7.33 -15.84 -9.44
CA ALA A 135 8.63 -15.36 -9.89
C ALA A 135 9.15 -16.05 -11.16
N PRO A 136 9.09 -17.40 -11.28
CA PRO A 136 9.54 -18.09 -12.49
C PRO A 136 8.78 -17.68 -13.76
N VAL A 137 7.47 -17.46 -13.66
CA VAL A 137 6.64 -17.01 -14.78
C VAL A 137 7.08 -15.61 -15.23
N ILE A 138 7.31 -14.70 -14.29
CA ILE A 138 7.73 -13.32 -14.60
C ILE A 138 9.11 -13.31 -15.23
N LEU A 139 10.07 -14.07 -14.71
CA LEU A 139 11.42 -14.18 -15.25
C LEU A 139 11.42 -14.68 -16.70
N ASN A 140 10.57 -15.63 -17.02
CA ASN A 140 10.51 -16.23 -18.35
C ASN A 140 9.66 -15.44 -19.35
N GLU A 141 8.53 -14.87 -18.92
CA GLU A 141 7.50 -14.35 -19.81
C GLU A 141 7.49 -12.83 -19.92
N LEU A 142 7.97 -12.08 -18.93
CA LEU A 142 7.92 -10.63 -18.97
C LEU A 142 9.03 -10.08 -19.87
N LYS A 143 8.69 -9.80 -21.12
CA LYS A 143 9.62 -9.23 -22.14
C LYS A 143 9.35 -7.76 -22.43
N LYS A 144 8.18 -7.27 -22.07
CA LYS A 144 7.76 -5.88 -22.31
C LYS A 144 6.94 -5.34 -21.14
N ALA A 145 7.10 -4.05 -20.85
CA ALA A 145 6.26 -3.29 -19.94
C ALA A 145 5.70 -2.07 -20.69
N GLY A 146 4.40 -2.08 -20.97
CA GLY A 146 3.80 -1.13 -21.90
C GLY A 146 4.43 -1.26 -23.30
N ARG A 147 5.07 -0.19 -23.76
CA ARG A 147 5.78 -0.15 -25.07
C ARG A 147 7.28 -0.47 -24.96
N CYS A 148 7.80 -0.54 -23.74
CA CYS A 148 9.20 -0.73 -23.46
C CYS A 148 9.58 -2.21 -23.41
N GLY A 149 10.66 -2.61 -24.08
CA GLY A 149 11.31 -3.91 -23.89
C GLY A 149 12.02 -3.94 -22.55
N VAL A 150 11.85 -5.00 -21.78
CA VAL A 150 12.45 -5.14 -20.44
C VAL A 150 13.26 -6.42 -20.32
N ARG A 151 14.23 -6.41 -19.42
CA ARG A 151 14.98 -7.60 -18.99
C ARG A 151 14.77 -7.80 -17.51
N VAL A 152 14.35 -8.99 -17.12
CA VAL A 152 14.09 -9.34 -15.72
C VAL A 152 15.19 -10.25 -15.22
N CYS A 153 15.69 -9.97 -14.01
CA CYS A 153 16.58 -10.86 -13.27
C CYS A 153 16.14 -10.93 -11.81
N GLU A 154 16.44 -12.05 -11.16
CA GLU A 154 16.23 -12.21 -9.74
C GLU A 154 17.27 -11.42 -8.95
N GLY A 155 16.86 -10.88 -7.84
CA GLY A 155 17.71 -10.13 -6.92
C GLY A 155 17.34 -8.67 -6.82
N MET A 156 18.01 -8.02 -5.88
CA MET A 156 17.78 -6.62 -5.49
C MET A 156 19.09 -5.84 -5.63
N PRO A 157 19.05 -4.66 -6.24
CA PRO A 157 20.24 -3.80 -6.31
C PRO A 157 20.56 -3.22 -4.92
N GLU A 158 21.80 -2.76 -4.73
CA GLU A 158 22.24 -2.13 -3.47
C GLU A 158 21.39 -0.90 -3.12
N VAL A 159 20.93 -0.16 -4.12
CA VAL A 159 20.09 1.03 -3.93
C VAL A 159 18.72 0.78 -4.53
N LEU A 160 17.71 0.78 -3.67
CA LEU A 160 16.32 0.67 -4.11
C LEU A 160 15.82 2.02 -4.63
N PRO A 161 15.04 2.03 -5.74
CA PRO A 161 14.29 3.22 -6.13
C PRO A 161 13.32 3.61 -5.01
N ALA A 162 13.06 4.90 -4.85
CA ALA A 162 12.07 5.36 -3.88
C ALA A 162 10.67 4.83 -4.25
N LEU A 163 9.94 4.31 -3.26
CA LEU A 163 8.59 3.77 -3.46
C LEU A 163 7.65 4.82 -4.07
N HIS A 164 7.77 6.05 -3.59
CA HIS A 164 6.98 7.17 -4.07
C HIS A 164 7.84 8.41 -4.26
N ARG A 165 7.55 9.14 -5.32
CA ARG A 165 7.96 10.53 -5.44
C ARG A 165 6.88 11.39 -4.82
N TYR A 166 7.31 12.40 -4.08
CA TYR A 166 6.41 13.32 -3.40
C TYR A 166 6.68 14.75 -3.85
N ALA A 167 5.61 15.50 -4.05
CA ALA A 167 5.65 16.95 -4.07
C ALA A 167 5.18 17.45 -2.71
N ASP A 168 6.03 18.17 -2.00
CA ASP A 168 5.68 18.79 -0.72
C ASP A 168 4.64 19.88 -0.95
N LEU A 169 3.57 19.87 -0.16
CA LEU A 169 2.42 20.76 -0.28
C LEU A 169 2.18 21.42 1.09
N PRO A 170 2.85 22.55 1.39
CA PRO A 170 2.56 23.32 2.59
C PRO A 170 1.23 24.04 2.43
N LEU A 171 0.33 23.88 3.41
CA LEU A 171 -1.03 24.40 3.37
C LEU A 171 -1.41 25.07 4.69
N ILE A 172 -2.41 25.95 4.63
CA ILE A 172 -3.04 26.55 5.80
C ILE A 172 -4.49 26.09 5.86
N VAL A 173 -4.86 25.42 6.93
CA VAL A 173 -6.21 24.92 7.15
C VAL A 173 -6.82 25.46 8.44
N THR A 174 -8.14 25.49 8.51
CA THR A 174 -8.87 25.92 9.71
C THR A 174 -9.00 24.79 10.73
N SER A 175 -8.96 23.54 10.28
CA SER A 175 -8.99 22.35 11.13
C SER A 175 -8.52 21.12 10.34
N LEU A 176 -8.21 20.03 11.04
CA LEU A 176 -7.84 18.73 10.44
C LEU A 176 -9.04 17.89 10.01
N ARG A 177 -10.23 18.48 9.95
CA ARG A 177 -11.42 17.81 9.45
C ARG A 177 -11.26 17.44 7.99
N LEU A 178 -11.79 16.28 7.61
CA LEU A 178 -11.66 15.75 6.27
C LEU A 178 -12.15 16.71 5.18
N ASP A 179 -13.29 17.42 5.43
CA ASP A 179 -13.81 18.42 4.49
C ASP A 179 -12.84 19.60 4.28
N CYS A 180 -12.17 20.05 5.35
CA CYS A 180 -11.18 21.13 5.28
C CYS A 180 -9.90 20.68 4.57
N MET A 181 -9.43 19.47 4.87
CA MET A 181 -8.22 18.91 4.29
C MET A 181 -8.39 18.64 2.79
N VAL A 182 -9.50 18.01 2.40
CA VAL A 182 -9.85 17.76 0.98
C VAL A 182 -9.96 19.09 0.21
N ALA A 183 -10.63 20.10 0.77
CA ALA A 183 -10.73 21.42 0.15
C ALA A 183 -9.35 22.04 -0.10
N ALA A 184 -8.47 21.99 0.89
CA ALA A 184 -7.13 22.57 0.83
C ALA A 184 -6.24 21.89 -0.22
N VAL A 185 -6.13 20.56 -0.22
CA VAL A 185 -5.23 19.83 -1.14
C VAL A 185 -5.72 19.81 -2.59
N ALA A 186 -7.04 19.85 -2.81
CA ALA A 186 -7.65 19.79 -4.14
C ALA A 186 -7.97 21.18 -4.71
N GLY A 187 -7.77 22.28 -3.95
CA GLY A 187 -8.13 23.62 -4.38
C GLY A 187 -9.65 23.81 -4.56
N LEU A 188 -10.45 23.11 -3.74
CA LEU A 188 -11.91 23.13 -3.82
C LEU A 188 -12.53 24.06 -2.78
N SER A 189 -13.76 24.54 -3.05
CA SER A 189 -14.58 25.11 -1.99
C SER A 189 -14.95 24.02 -0.98
N ARG A 190 -15.20 24.41 0.28
CA ARG A 190 -15.58 23.47 1.35
C ARG A 190 -16.86 22.68 1.01
N GLU A 191 -17.77 23.33 0.32
CA GLU A 191 -19.02 22.67 -0.15
C GLU A 191 -18.75 21.59 -1.19
N LYS A 192 -17.91 21.88 -2.20
CA LYS A 192 -17.50 20.89 -3.21
C LYS A 192 -16.71 19.74 -2.59
N ALA A 193 -15.85 20.01 -1.61
CA ALA A 193 -15.14 18.99 -0.86
C ALA A 193 -16.10 18.08 -0.07
N ALA A 194 -17.08 18.67 0.62
CA ALA A 194 -18.10 17.91 1.32
C ALA A 194 -18.96 17.07 0.37
N GLN A 195 -19.28 17.60 -0.81
CA GLN A 195 -20.00 16.84 -1.85
C GLN A 195 -19.17 15.64 -2.36
N ALA A 196 -17.86 15.84 -2.64
CA ALA A 196 -16.98 14.75 -3.06
C ALA A 196 -16.91 13.62 -2.01
N ILE A 197 -16.87 13.97 -0.72
CA ILE A 197 -16.87 13.00 0.37
C ILE A 197 -18.20 12.22 0.40
N ARG A 198 -19.35 12.91 0.36
CA ARG A 198 -20.68 12.27 0.33
C ARG A 198 -20.87 11.38 -0.89
N SER A 199 -20.28 11.75 -2.04
CA SER A 199 -20.29 10.98 -3.27
C SER A 199 -19.28 9.82 -3.27
N GLN A 200 -18.66 9.50 -2.12
CA GLN A 200 -17.72 8.40 -1.95
C GLN A 200 -16.50 8.46 -2.89
N LEU A 201 -16.08 9.67 -3.25
CA LEU A 201 -14.90 9.89 -4.08
C LEU A 201 -13.61 10.03 -3.24
N VAL A 202 -13.74 10.01 -1.92
CA VAL A 202 -12.63 10.18 -0.96
C VAL A 202 -12.45 8.91 -0.15
N ALA A 203 -11.21 8.43 -0.09
CA ALA A 203 -10.82 7.32 0.77
C ALA A 203 -9.70 7.76 1.70
N VAL A 204 -9.71 7.29 2.96
CA VAL A 204 -8.66 7.50 3.97
C VAL A 204 -8.16 6.14 4.40
N ASN A 205 -6.85 5.91 4.34
CA ASN A 205 -6.19 4.65 4.64
C ASN A 205 -6.89 3.44 3.96
N GLY A 206 -7.27 3.62 2.69
CA GLY A 206 -7.97 2.63 1.88
C GLY A 206 -9.48 2.47 2.15
N ALA A 207 -10.02 3.10 3.20
CA ALA A 207 -11.46 3.06 3.49
C ALA A 207 -12.18 4.25 2.84
N VAL A 208 -13.23 3.97 2.05
CA VAL A 208 -14.08 5.02 1.48
C VAL A 208 -14.94 5.63 2.58
N LEU A 209 -14.85 6.94 2.76
CA LEU A 209 -15.60 7.66 3.78
C LEU A 209 -16.71 8.51 3.17
N ALA A 210 -17.88 8.52 3.81
CA ALA A 210 -19.00 9.41 3.48
C ALA A 210 -19.19 10.52 4.52
N GLN A 211 -18.52 10.42 5.69
CA GLN A 211 -18.64 11.37 6.78
C GLN A 211 -17.64 12.52 6.62
N THR A 212 -18.14 13.73 6.50
CA THR A 212 -17.33 14.94 6.26
C THR A 212 -16.57 15.43 7.50
N SER A 213 -17.05 15.08 8.71
CA SER A 213 -16.52 15.54 10.00
C SER A 213 -15.38 14.70 10.55
N GLY A 214 -14.97 13.62 9.88
CA GLY A 214 -13.84 12.81 10.30
C GLY A 214 -12.58 13.66 10.44
N MET A 215 -11.77 13.39 11.47
CA MET A 215 -10.48 14.06 11.68
C MET A 215 -9.37 13.22 11.08
N LEU A 216 -8.45 13.87 10.36
CA LEU A 216 -7.22 13.23 9.89
C LEU A 216 -6.13 13.35 10.95
N CYS A 217 -5.36 12.29 11.10
CA CYS A 217 -4.17 12.23 11.93
C CYS A 217 -2.89 12.32 11.09
N GLU A 218 -1.80 12.77 11.70
CA GLU A 218 -0.48 12.72 11.06
C GLU A 218 -0.15 11.28 10.66
N GLY A 219 0.34 11.10 9.44
CA GLY A 219 0.57 9.80 8.84
C GLY A 219 -0.59 9.26 8.01
N ASP A 220 -1.78 9.84 8.09
CA ASP A 220 -2.92 9.41 7.28
C ASP A 220 -2.68 9.65 5.79
N VAL A 221 -3.01 8.63 5.00
CA VAL A 221 -3.00 8.69 3.54
C VAL A 221 -4.42 8.78 3.04
N PHE A 222 -4.72 9.81 2.25
CA PHE A 222 -6.05 9.98 1.68
C PHE A 222 -5.99 10.23 0.18
N SER A 223 -6.96 9.72 -0.54
CA SER A 223 -7.08 9.86 -1.98
C SER A 223 -8.40 10.49 -2.36
N ILE A 224 -8.37 11.30 -3.41
CA ILE A 224 -9.53 12.00 -3.95
C ILE A 224 -9.58 11.65 -5.44
N ARG A 225 -10.64 10.95 -5.87
CA ARG A 225 -10.79 10.55 -7.27
C ARG A 225 -10.77 11.78 -8.19
N GLY A 226 -9.88 11.77 -9.17
CA GLY A 226 -9.67 12.88 -10.11
C GLY A 226 -8.68 13.95 -9.65
N TYR A 227 -8.22 13.94 -8.39
CA TYR A 227 -7.28 14.94 -7.85
C TYR A 227 -5.94 14.34 -7.41
N GLY A 228 -5.93 13.10 -6.93
CA GLY A 228 -4.71 12.38 -6.56
C GLY A 228 -4.74 11.77 -5.16
N LYS A 229 -3.58 11.27 -4.74
CA LYS A 229 -3.32 10.66 -3.43
C LYS A 229 -2.40 11.58 -2.64
N TYR A 230 -2.67 11.73 -1.35
CA TYR A 230 -1.97 12.65 -0.46
C TYR A 230 -1.64 11.96 0.85
N LEU A 231 -0.48 12.30 1.41
CA LEU A 231 -0.07 11.94 2.76
C LEU A 231 -0.16 13.20 3.64
N PHE A 232 -0.90 13.16 4.73
CA PHE A 232 -0.83 14.19 5.77
C PHE A 232 0.39 13.92 6.64
N LYS A 233 1.49 14.66 6.40
CA LYS A 233 2.76 14.39 7.06
C LYS A 233 2.78 14.88 8.50
N GLN A 234 2.50 16.16 8.71
CA GLN A 234 2.56 16.77 10.06
C GLN A 234 1.93 18.16 10.13
N VAL A 235 1.64 18.60 11.34
CA VAL A 235 1.36 20.00 11.66
C VAL A 235 2.68 20.70 11.91
N LEU A 236 2.94 21.81 11.21
CA LEU A 236 4.17 22.60 11.34
C LEU A 236 4.05 23.65 12.46
N SER A 237 2.94 24.37 12.49
CA SER A 237 2.68 25.44 13.46
C SER A 237 1.22 25.85 13.48
N SER A 238 0.83 26.69 14.44
CA SER A 238 -0.46 27.36 14.47
C SER A 238 -0.31 28.87 14.32
N THR A 239 -1.22 29.50 13.60
CA THR A 239 -1.27 30.94 13.46
C THR A 239 -1.89 31.60 14.69
N LYS A 240 -1.62 32.91 14.93
CA LYS A 240 -2.26 33.69 15.98
C LYS A 240 -3.81 33.71 15.91
N LYS A 241 -4.37 33.39 14.74
CA LYS A 241 -5.83 33.28 14.49
C LYS A 241 -6.37 31.87 14.58
N GLY A 242 -5.62 30.90 15.12
CA GLY A 242 -6.04 29.52 15.32
C GLY A 242 -6.06 28.65 14.04
N ARG A 243 -5.49 29.12 12.92
CA ARG A 243 -5.32 28.29 11.73
C ARG A 243 -4.05 27.45 11.84
N LEU A 244 -4.06 26.27 11.26
CA LEU A 244 -2.93 25.32 11.28
C LEU A 244 -2.13 25.44 9.98
N HIS A 245 -0.82 25.58 10.09
CA HIS A 245 0.12 25.34 9.02
C HIS A 245 0.44 23.84 9.02
N ILE A 246 0.18 23.17 7.93
CA ILE A 246 0.39 21.73 7.79
C ILE A 246 1.27 21.45 6.58
N LEU A 247 1.95 20.30 6.63
CA LEU A 247 2.64 19.73 5.49
C LEU A 247 1.88 18.48 5.02
N CYS A 248 1.33 18.57 3.83
CA CYS A 248 0.90 17.40 3.08
C CYS A 248 1.93 17.06 2.00
N ARG A 249 1.94 15.83 1.51
CA ARG A 249 2.72 15.37 0.37
C ARG A 249 1.79 14.79 -0.67
N LYS A 250 1.88 15.29 -1.89
CA LYS A 250 1.17 14.69 -3.03
C LYS A 250 2.03 13.60 -3.64
N TYR A 251 1.45 12.44 -3.87
CA TYR A 251 2.07 11.38 -4.67
C TYR A 251 2.12 11.81 -6.14
N VAL A 252 3.30 11.79 -6.78
CA VAL A 252 3.56 12.22 -8.15
C VAL A 252 4.17 11.10 -8.99
#